data_04003d3278412457679c9f872907fa4e
#
_entry.id   04003d3278412457679c9f872907fa4e
#
_cell.length_a   1.000
_cell.length_b   1.000
_cell.length_c   1.000
_cell.angle_alpha   90.00
_cell.angle_beta   90.00
_cell.angle_gamma   90.00
#
_symmetry.space_group_name_H-M   'P 1'
#
loop_
_entity.id
_entity.type
_entity.pdbx_description
1 polymer ?
#
loop_
_entity_poly.entity_id
_entity_poly.type
_entity_poly.pdbx_seq_one_letter_code
_entity_poly.pdbx_strand_id
1 'polypeptide(L)'
;MTNERWLKWAIARHYRSLNYKVSMKPARAGNAMVDGAALGPEGERIAIEIKSPSDDIVRGIGQCYEAVCAGYDRAVLVTTSRIARKLRKRAFQRRGIRLIGIDAKARVHRYDADGWRLVSRQPTQER
;
A
#
# COMPACT_ATOMS: atom_id res chain seq x y z
N MET A 1 11.13 -14.94 -7.31
CA MET A 1 11.04 -13.58 -7.87
C MET A 1 9.74 -12.93 -7.45
N THR A 2 9.85 -11.71 -6.95
CA THR A 2 8.69 -10.95 -6.52
C THR A 2 7.99 -10.35 -7.74
N ASN A 3 6.69 -10.55 -7.83
CA ASN A 3 5.89 -9.99 -8.89
C ASN A 3 4.66 -9.30 -8.31
N GLU A 4 3.93 -8.64 -9.19
CA GLU A 4 2.75 -7.88 -8.80
C GLU A 4 1.72 -8.75 -8.10
N ARG A 5 1.50 -9.96 -8.57
CA ARG A 5 0.51 -10.88 -8.00
C ARG A 5 0.81 -11.21 -6.55
N TRP A 6 2.08 -11.45 -6.25
CA TRP A 6 2.50 -11.77 -4.88
C TRP A 6 2.32 -10.56 -3.97
N LEU A 7 2.66 -9.37 -4.46
CA LEU A 7 2.47 -8.14 -3.69
C LEU A 7 0.99 -7.89 -3.39
N LYS A 8 0.13 -8.14 -4.39
CA LYS A 8 -1.32 -8.00 -4.19
C LYS A 8 -1.82 -8.94 -3.10
N TRP A 9 -1.38 -10.18 -3.16
CA TRP A 9 -1.78 -11.18 -2.18
C TRP A 9 -1.35 -10.75 -0.78
N ALA A 10 -0.10 -10.32 -0.62
CA ALA A 10 0.45 -9.99 0.68
C ALA A 10 -0.26 -8.79 1.31
N ILE A 11 -0.50 -7.72 0.51
CA ILE A 11 -1.16 -6.54 1.07
C ILE A 11 -2.64 -6.80 1.36
N ALA A 12 -3.30 -7.59 0.52
CA ALA A 12 -4.68 -7.95 0.77
C ALA A 12 -4.82 -8.75 2.06
N ARG A 13 -3.92 -9.70 2.27
CA ARG A 13 -3.91 -10.51 3.49
C ARG A 13 -3.72 -9.62 4.72
N HIS A 14 -2.82 -8.66 4.60
CA HIS A 14 -2.55 -7.73 5.70
C HIS A 14 -3.79 -6.96 6.09
N TYR A 15 -4.45 -6.32 5.13
CA TYR A 15 -5.64 -5.53 5.43
C TYR A 15 -6.79 -6.37 5.91
N ARG A 16 -6.97 -7.57 5.35
CA ARG A 16 -8.03 -8.46 5.81
C ARG A 16 -7.80 -8.89 7.25
N SER A 17 -6.54 -9.04 7.67
CA SER A 17 -6.24 -9.37 9.06
C SER A 17 -6.62 -8.25 10.02
N LEU A 18 -6.78 -7.03 9.50
CA LEU A 18 -7.20 -5.86 10.26
C LEU A 18 -8.69 -5.58 10.08
N ASN A 19 -9.44 -6.54 9.57
CA ASN A 19 -10.89 -6.47 9.37
C ASN A 19 -11.31 -5.49 8.28
N TYR A 20 -10.45 -5.25 7.30
CA TYR A 20 -10.83 -4.49 6.12
C TYR A 20 -11.46 -5.41 5.10
N LYS A 21 -12.39 -4.88 4.34
CA LYS A 21 -12.90 -5.53 3.14
C LYS A 21 -12.01 -5.08 1.99
N VAL A 22 -11.43 -6.04 1.29
CA VAL A 22 -10.42 -5.74 0.26
C VAL A 22 -10.86 -6.26 -1.09
N SER A 23 -10.72 -5.42 -2.10
CA SER A 23 -10.88 -5.81 -3.49
C SER A 23 -9.63 -5.43 -4.24
N MET A 24 -8.99 -6.41 -4.89
CA MET A 24 -7.80 -6.15 -5.71
C MET A 24 -8.15 -6.07 -7.20
N LYS A 25 -9.34 -5.60 -7.50
CA LYS A 25 -9.73 -5.28 -8.87
C LYS A 25 -9.40 -3.82 -9.14
N PRO A 26 -8.91 -3.49 -10.34
CA PRO A 26 -8.64 -2.09 -10.69
C PRO A 26 -9.87 -1.23 -10.46
N ALA A 27 -9.65 -0.06 -9.91
CA ALA A 27 -10.73 0.88 -9.61
C ALA A 27 -10.31 2.27 -10.05
N ARG A 28 -11.29 3.04 -10.51
CA ARG A 28 -11.03 4.43 -10.91
C ARG A 28 -10.89 5.29 -9.67
N ALA A 29 -9.90 6.16 -9.67
CA ALA A 29 -9.66 7.10 -8.58
C ALA A 29 -9.34 8.45 -9.22
N GLY A 30 -10.36 9.28 -9.41
CA GLY A 30 -10.21 10.53 -10.12
C GLY A 30 -9.85 10.29 -11.58
N ASN A 31 -8.73 10.83 -12.03
CA ASN A 31 -8.24 10.67 -13.40
C ASN A 31 -7.31 9.48 -13.55
N ALA A 32 -7.17 8.68 -12.53
CA ALA A 32 -6.25 7.55 -12.54
C ALA A 32 -6.98 6.25 -12.21
N MET A 33 -6.30 5.14 -12.45
CA MET A 33 -6.76 3.82 -12.01
C MET A 33 -5.79 3.36 -10.94
N VAL A 34 -6.33 2.73 -9.90
CA VAL A 34 -5.51 2.08 -8.87
C VAL A 34 -5.78 0.58 -8.93
N ASP A 35 -4.88 -0.20 -8.33
CA ASP A 35 -4.92 -1.65 -8.45
C ASP A 35 -5.95 -2.30 -7.54
N GLY A 36 -6.37 -1.61 -6.49
CA GLY A 36 -7.36 -2.15 -5.60
C GLY A 36 -7.77 -1.14 -4.54
N ALA A 37 -8.64 -1.58 -3.65
CA ALA A 37 -9.14 -0.73 -2.59
C ALA A 37 -9.49 -1.55 -1.35
N ALA A 38 -9.43 -0.91 -0.19
CA ALA A 38 -9.81 -1.51 1.07
C ALA A 38 -10.77 -0.56 1.79
N LEU A 39 -11.79 -1.16 2.40
CA LEU A 39 -12.77 -0.42 3.19
C LEU A 39 -12.62 -0.88 4.64
N GLY A 40 -12.28 0.04 5.51
CA GLY A 40 -12.03 -0.27 6.91
C GLY A 40 -13.30 -0.43 7.72
N PRO A 41 -13.16 -0.97 8.93
CA PRO A 41 -14.34 -1.22 9.79
C PRO A 41 -15.04 0.05 10.23
N GLU A 42 -14.36 1.18 10.16
CA GLU A 42 -14.97 2.46 10.52
C GLU A 42 -15.28 3.32 9.30
N GLY A 43 -15.27 2.72 8.14
CA GLY A 43 -15.65 3.39 6.91
C GLY A 43 -14.53 4.06 6.15
N GLU A 44 -13.29 3.97 6.64
CA GLU A 44 -12.17 4.59 5.93
C GLU A 44 -11.91 3.85 4.61
N ARG A 45 -11.62 4.63 3.57
CA ARG A 45 -11.39 4.11 2.22
C ARG A 45 -9.92 4.27 1.86
N ILE A 46 -9.29 3.17 1.50
CA ILE A 46 -7.87 3.14 1.17
C ILE A 46 -7.70 2.66 -0.27
N ALA A 47 -7.01 3.46 -1.09
CA ALA A 47 -6.64 3.05 -2.43
C ALA A 47 -5.31 2.32 -2.36
N ILE A 48 -5.16 1.27 -3.15
CA ILE A 48 -3.97 0.44 -3.14
C ILE A 48 -3.36 0.45 -4.53
N GLU A 49 -2.10 0.89 -4.62
CA GLU A 49 -1.35 0.90 -5.87
C GLU A 49 -0.14 -0.01 -5.72
N ILE A 50 0.01 -0.95 -6.64
CA ILE A 50 1.07 -1.96 -6.60
C ILE A 50 2.14 -1.60 -7.62
N LYS A 51 3.40 -1.59 -7.19
CA LYS A 51 4.53 -1.35 -8.09
C LYS A 51 5.58 -2.44 -7.89
N SER A 52 5.78 -3.25 -8.91
CA SER A 52 6.86 -4.23 -8.91
C SER A 52 8.19 -3.52 -9.14
N PRO A 53 9.33 -4.19 -8.90
CA PRO A 53 10.63 -3.53 -9.05
C PRO A 53 10.91 -2.89 -10.40
N SER A 54 10.26 -3.35 -11.45
CA SER A 54 10.48 -2.80 -12.80
C SER A 54 9.53 -1.66 -13.15
N ASP A 55 8.59 -1.35 -12.27
CA ASP A 55 7.56 -0.35 -12.56
C ASP A 55 8.04 1.08 -12.26
N ASP A 56 7.29 2.03 -12.80
CA ASP A 56 7.55 3.45 -12.61
C ASP A 56 6.95 3.91 -11.27
N ILE A 57 7.81 4.08 -10.28
CA ILE A 57 7.40 4.49 -8.94
C ILE A 57 6.83 5.91 -8.93
N VAL A 58 7.42 6.82 -9.73
CA VAL A 58 6.93 8.20 -9.79
C VAL A 58 5.50 8.25 -10.26
N ARG A 59 5.18 7.44 -11.26
CA ARG A 59 3.81 7.33 -11.74
C ARG A 59 2.88 6.79 -10.66
N GLY A 60 3.38 5.83 -9.88
CA GLY A 60 2.62 5.27 -8.76
C GLY A 60 2.29 6.31 -7.71
N ILE A 61 3.25 7.19 -7.40
CA ILE A 61 3.01 8.28 -6.45
C ILE A 61 1.91 9.20 -6.98
N GLY A 62 1.95 9.52 -8.28
CA GLY A 62 0.92 10.34 -8.91
C GLY A 62 -0.45 9.70 -8.85
N GLN A 63 -0.54 8.39 -9.05
CA GLN A 63 -1.80 7.66 -8.95
C GLN A 63 -2.35 7.71 -7.53
N CYS A 64 -1.48 7.58 -6.53
CA CYS A 64 -1.87 7.69 -5.12
C CYS A 64 -2.40 9.10 -4.81
N TYR A 65 -1.72 10.11 -5.32
CA TYR A 65 -2.14 11.48 -5.10
C TYR A 65 -3.53 11.72 -5.70
N GLU A 66 -3.76 11.23 -6.93
CA GLU A 66 -5.07 11.34 -7.56
C GLU A 66 -6.15 10.67 -6.73
N ALA A 67 -5.85 9.52 -6.15
CA ALA A 67 -6.82 8.80 -5.34
C ALA A 67 -7.23 9.60 -4.11
N VAL A 68 -6.26 10.21 -3.43
CA VAL A 68 -6.57 11.03 -2.26
C VAL A 68 -7.40 12.24 -2.67
N CYS A 69 -7.04 12.88 -3.78
CA CYS A 69 -7.81 14.02 -4.29
C CYS A 69 -9.23 13.62 -4.68
N ALA A 70 -9.43 12.38 -5.08
CA ALA A 70 -10.74 11.87 -5.48
C ALA A 70 -11.61 11.43 -4.30
N GLY A 71 -11.10 11.54 -3.07
CA GLY A 71 -11.89 11.27 -1.88
C GLY A 71 -11.54 10.02 -1.09
N TYR A 72 -10.50 9.29 -1.47
CA TYR A 72 -10.00 8.23 -0.61
C TYR A 72 -9.34 8.86 0.60
N ASP A 73 -9.53 8.25 1.76
CA ASP A 73 -8.93 8.77 3.00
C ASP A 73 -7.42 8.59 2.98
N ARG A 74 -6.96 7.56 2.29
CA ARG A 74 -5.54 7.23 2.22
C ARG A 74 -5.27 6.46 0.95
N ALA A 75 -4.04 6.57 0.46
CA ALA A 75 -3.57 5.73 -0.63
C ALA A 75 -2.24 5.11 -0.20
N VAL A 76 -2.03 3.85 -0.54
CA VAL A 76 -0.79 3.16 -0.21
C VAL A 76 -0.10 2.72 -1.48
N LEU A 77 1.17 3.02 -1.57
CA LEU A 77 2.03 2.51 -2.64
C LEU A 77 2.75 1.30 -2.07
N VAL A 78 2.52 0.16 -2.69
CA VAL A 78 3.04 -1.13 -2.20
C VAL A 78 4.09 -1.65 -3.18
N THR A 79 5.28 -1.92 -2.67
CA THR A 79 6.36 -2.50 -3.46
C THR A 79 7.16 -3.44 -2.56
N THR A 80 8.30 -3.93 -3.03
CA THR A 80 9.14 -4.76 -2.17
C THR A 80 9.85 -3.90 -1.15
N SER A 81 10.16 -4.47 0.01
CA SER A 81 10.93 -3.77 1.03
C SER A 81 12.28 -3.30 0.50
N ARG A 82 12.87 -4.09 -0.38
CA ARG A 82 14.16 -3.75 -0.97
C ARG A 82 14.07 -2.43 -1.73
N ILE A 83 13.04 -2.26 -2.54
CA ILE A 83 12.82 -1.01 -3.29
C ILE A 83 12.39 0.11 -2.35
N ALA A 84 11.46 -0.17 -1.44
CA ALA A 84 10.93 0.85 -0.54
C ALA A 84 12.04 1.53 0.26
N ARG A 85 13.03 0.77 0.73
CA ARG A 85 14.13 1.32 1.51
C ARG A 85 14.97 2.33 0.74
N LYS A 86 15.00 2.22 -0.59
CA LYS A 86 15.80 3.10 -1.44
C LYS A 86 15.08 4.37 -1.85
N LEU A 87 13.78 4.44 -1.62
CA LEU A 87 13.00 5.59 -2.04
C LEU A 87 13.13 6.73 -1.04
N ARG A 88 13.02 7.95 -1.54
CA ARG A 88 13.07 9.14 -0.69
C ARG A 88 11.75 9.28 0.05
N LYS A 89 11.82 9.30 1.37
CA LYS A 89 10.62 9.39 2.21
C LYS A 89 9.85 10.66 2.00
N ARG A 90 10.55 11.74 1.63
CA ARG A 90 9.89 13.02 1.42
C ARG A 90 8.74 12.95 0.43
N ALA A 91 8.87 12.11 -0.58
CA ALA A 91 7.80 11.94 -1.57
C ALA A 91 6.52 11.37 -0.98
N PHE A 92 6.61 10.76 0.19
CA PHE A 92 5.48 10.10 0.85
C PHE A 92 5.02 10.81 2.12
N GLN A 93 5.53 12.02 2.37
CA GLN A 93 5.11 12.78 3.55
C GLN A 93 3.86 13.60 3.31
N ARG A 94 3.31 13.51 2.11
CA ARG A 94 2.06 14.17 1.77
C ARG A 94 0.92 13.48 2.48
N ARG A 95 -0.11 14.25 2.80
CA ARG A 95 -1.27 13.71 3.48
C ARG A 95 -1.86 12.53 2.72
N GLY A 96 -2.13 11.48 3.46
CA GLY A 96 -2.85 10.34 2.94
C GLY A 96 -2.06 9.38 2.09
N ILE A 97 -0.78 9.64 1.80
CA ILE A 97 0.02 8.71 1.00
C ILE A 97 1.00 7.96 1.89
N ARG A 98 0.99 6.65 1.80
CA ARG A 98 1.85 5.77 2.60
C ARG A 98 2.72 4.91 1.69
N LEU A 99 3.94 4.65 2.13
CA LEU A 99 4.84 3.75 1.42
C LEU A 99 4.95 2.44 2.21
N ILE A 100 4.56 1.36 1.56
CA ILE A 100 4.55 0.04 2.16
C ILE A 100 5.52 -0.86 1.40
N GLY A 101 6.38 -1.56 2.12
CA GLY A 101 7.27 -2.56 1.55
C GLY A 101 6.90 -3.94 2.06
N ILE A 102 6.93 -4.92 1.17
CA ILE A 102 6.68 -6.32 1.52
C ILE A 102 8.02 -7.03 1.50
N ASP A 103 8.40 -7.68 2.60
CA ASP A 103 9.67 -8.38 2.67
C ASP A 103 9.54 -9.81 2.12
N ALA A 104 10.66 -10.53 2.08
CA ALA A 104 10.71 -11.86 1.49
C ALA A 104 9.81 -12.88 2.22
N LYS A 105 9.45 -12.59 3.46
CA LYS A 105 8.56 -13.45 4.26
C LYS A 105 7.12 -12.95 4.23
N ALA A 106 6.80 -12.07 3.28
CA ALA A 106 5.47 -11.48 3.11
C ALA A 106 5.01 -10.62 4.27
N ARG A 107 5.95 -10.13 5.09
CA ARG A 107 5.61 -9.22 6.17
C ARG A 107 5.54 -7.80 5.63
N VAL A 108 4.65 -7.02 6.21
CA VAL A 108 4.33 -5.67 5.75
C VAL A 108 5.05 -4.65 6.63
N HIS A 109 5.75 -3.72 5.99
CA HIS A 109 6.50 -2.67 6.68
C HIS A 109 6.13 -1.32 6.11
N ARG A 110 6.09 -0.32 6.98
CA ARG A 110 5.81 1.05 6.57
C ARG A 110 7.13 1.82 6.51
N TYR A 111 7.40 2.46 5.36
CA TYR A 111 8.66 3.15 5.12
C TYR A 111 8.53 4.67 4.98
N ASP A 112 7.32 5.20 4.97
CA ASP A 112 7.10 6.63 4.82
C ASP A 112 7.26 7.41 6.14
N ALA A 113 7.27 6.71 7.26
CA ALA A 113 7.45 7.31 8.56
C ALA A 113 8.93 7.30 8.95
N ASP A 114 9.26 7.95 10.04
CA ASP A 114 10.62 7.95 10.57
C ASP A 114 11.06 6.53 10.90
N GLY A 115 12.17 6.14 10.32
CA GLY A 115 12.74 4.83 10.54
C GLY A 115 11.90 3.71 9.97
N TRP A 116 12.43 2.52 10.12
CA TRP A 116 11.79 1.31 9.66
C TRP A 116 10.87 0.76 10.74
N ARG A 117 9.71 0.29 10.33
CA ARG A 117 8.76 -0.25 11.31
C ARG A 117 7.99 -1.42 10.71
N LEU A 118 7.95 -2.52 11.45
CA LEU A 118 7.15 -3.67 11.07
C LEU A 118 5.69 -3.39 11.46
N VAL A 119 4.79 -3.47 10.50
CA VAL A 119 3.37 -3.20 10.74
C VAL A 119 2.50 -4.44 10.60
N SER A 120 3.05 -5.54 10.11
CA SER A 120 2.32 -6.81 10.07
C SER A 120 2.16 -7.37 11.47
N ARG A 121 1.06 -8.07 11.68
CA ARG A 121 0.80 -8.72 12.93
C ARG A 121 0.53 -10.19 12.70
N GLN A 122 1.05 -11.01 13.60
CA GLN A 122 0.66 -12.41 13.63
C GLN A 122 -0.69 -12.49 14.33
N PRO A 123 -1.61 -13.31 13.86
CA PRO A 123 -2.91 -13.41 14.51
C PRO A 123 -2.84 -13.69 16.00
N THR A 124 -1.88 -14.50 16.43
CA THR A 124 -1.73 -14.85 17.83
C THR A 124 -1.23 -13.69 18.70
N GLN A 125 -0.65 -12.69 18.09
CA GLN A 125 -0.10 -11.54 18.82
C GLN A 125 -1.18 -10.59 19.29
N GLU A 126 -2.38 -10.78 18.79
CA GLU A 126 -3.49 -9.94 19.18
C GLU A 126 -4.03 -10.27 20.55
N ARG A 127 -3.57 -11.38 21.15
CA ARG A 127 -4.09 -11.88 22.43
C ARG A 127 -3.37 -11.31 23.61
#